data_751029c674df018ada8a8ad6c20eb38c
#
_entry.id   751029c674df018ada8a8ad6c20eb38c
#
_cell.length_a   1.000
_cell.length_b   1.000
_cell.length_c   1.000
_cell.angle_alpha   90.00
_cell.angle_beta   90.00
_cell.angle_gamma   90.00
#
_symmetry.space_group_name_H-M   'P 1'
#
loop_
_entity.id
_entity.type
_entity.pdbx_description
1 polymer ?
#
loop_
_entity_poly.entity_id
_entity_poly.type
_entity_poly.pdbx_seq_one_letter_code
_entity_poly.pdbx_strand_id
1 'polypeptide(L)'
;VLQEPIKRSKRTTKYKGAEEEGATKLVSLLPLNDRQAEYIKAIQQSDQVIGCGYSGTGKSYIAATIAANMYVMRQIDRIIITRPNVSVGKELGFFKGTIEEKFAPWAMPILEVLNEQLGKGVVETGMKNGNIELAPLSTMRGRSFKDAFIILDESQNTNIAEIKMFLTRIGKNCKVVVNGDIKQSDIKEQSGLSKIIHLAKKHAIDIPIIEFQIEDIVRSDICREWIIAFESEGI
;
A
#
# COMPACT_ATOMS: atom_id res chain seq x y z
N VAL A 1 4.14 -10.03 -48.06
CA VAL A 1 4.67 -11.13 -47.25
C VAL A 1 3.99 -10.99 -45.90
N LEU A 2 2.97 -11.81 -45.65
CA LEU A 2 2.19 -11.85 -44.38
C LEU A 2 2.98 -12.70 -43.39
N GLN A 3 3.34 -12.14 -42.23
CA GLN A 3 3.92 -12.87 -41.12
C GLN A 3 2.80 -13.50 -40.28
N GLU A 4 2.89 -14.82 -40.06
CA GLU A 4 2.00 -15.61 -39.24
C GLU A 4 2.17 -15.29 -37.74
N PRO A 5 1.11 -15.43 -36.91
CA PRO A 5 1.18 -15.16 -35.47
C PRO A 5 1.88 -16.29 -34.74
N ILE A 6 2.79 -15.91 -33.83
CA ILE A 6 3.54 -16.81 -32.95
C ILE A 6 2.60 -17.52 -31.96
N LYS A 7 2.50 -18.86 -32.09
CA LYS A 7 1.77 -19.73 -31.17
C LYS A 7 2.43 -19.75 -29.79
N ARG A 8 1.75 -19.22 -28.79
CA ARG A 8 2.13 -19.39 -27.37
C ARG A 8 1.99 -20.84 -26.95
N SER A 9 3.09 -21.49 -26.59
CA SER A 9 3.15 -22.82 -26.00
C SER A 9 2.49 -22.82 -24.61
N LYS A 10 1.42 -23.59 -24.44
CA LYS A 10 0.81 -23.90 -23.14
C LYS A 10 1.72 -24.88 -22.38
N ARG A 11 2.49 -24.40 -21.42
CA ARG A 11 3.12 -25.25 -20.40
C ARG A 11 2.03 -25.63 -19.37
N THR A 12 1.43 -26.79 -19.56
CA THR A 12 0.61 -27.45 -18.56
C THR A 12 1.53 -28.13 -17.56
N THR A 13 1.77 -27.51 -16.42
CA THR A 13 2.31 -28.21 -15.26
C THR A 13 1.11 -28.78 -14.50
N LYS A 14 0.97 -30.13 -14.56
CA LYS A 14 0.00 -30.86 -13.76
C LYS A 14 0.42 -30.81 -12.29
N TYR A 15 -0.25 -29.99 -11.49
CA TYR A 15 -0.35 -30.20 -10.05
C TYR A 15 -1.60 -31.03 -9.77
N LYS A 16 -1.39 -32.29 -9.41
CA LYS A 16 -2.41 -33.14 -8.80
C LYS A 16 -2.39 -32.92 -7.30
N GLY A 17 -3.55 -32.60 -6.71
CA GLY A 17 -3.93 -32.95 -5.37
C GLY A 17 -3.53 -31.95 -4.27
N ALA A 18 -4.41 -31.00 -4.01
CA ALA A 18 -4.84 -30.61 -2.68
C ALA A 18 -6.31 -30.22 -2.85
N GLU A 19 -7.16 -30.89 -2.11
CA GLU A 19 -8.60 -30.71 -2.10
C GLU A 19 -8.93 -29.26 -1.73
N GLU A 20 -9.90 -28.70 -2.46
CA GLU A 20 -10.40 -27.32 -2.31
C GLU A 20 -11.11 -27.15 -0.97
N GLU A 21 -10.38 -26.79 0.07
CA GLU A 21 -10.96 -26.14 1.25
C GLU A 21 -10.72 -24.64 1.12
N GLY A 22 -11.80 -23.89 0.84
CA GLY A 22 -11.87 -22.44 0.91
C GLY A 22 -11.59 -21.73 -0.40
N ALA A 23 -12.58 -21.70 -1.30
CA ALA A 23 -12.62 -20.67 -2.33
C ALA A 23 -12.54 -19.30 -1.66
N THR A 24 -11.40 -18.62 -1.80
CA THR A 24 -11.20 -17.29 -1.23
C THR A 24 -12.25 -16.35 -1.86
N LYS A 25 -13.25 -16.00 -1.08
CA LYS A 25 -14.39 -15.20 -1.53
C LYS A 25 -13.90 -13.77 -1.73
N LEU A 26 -14.17 -13.19 -2.91
CA LEU A 26 -13.94 -11.77 -3.13
C LEU A 26 -14.71 -10.96 -2.09
N VAL A 27 -14.01 -10.05 -1.42
CA VAL A 27 -14.62 -9.20 -0.41
C VAL A 27 -15.23 -7.99 -1.08
N SER A 28 -16.52 -7.78 -0.81
CA SER A 28 -17.22 -6.58 -1.24
C SER A 28 -16.75 -5.41 -0.39
N LEU A 29 -16.00 -4.50 -0.97
CA LEU A 29 -15.55 -3.29 -0.32
C LEU A 29 -16.62 -2.21 -0.46
N LEU A 30 -17.35 -1.96 0.63
CA LEU A 30 -18.37 -0.92 0.68
C LEU A 30 -17.77 0.36 1.28
N PRO A 31 -17.83 1.50 0.59
CA PRO A 31 -17.39 2.77 1.14
C PRO A 31 -18.32 3.22 2.26
N LEU A 32 -17.76 3.76 3.33
CA LEU A 32 -18.51 4.32 4.46
C LEU A 32 -18.84 5.82 4.28
N ASN A 33 -18.20 6.48 3.32
CA ASN A 33 -18.44 7.86 2.94
C ASN A 33 -18.04 8.10 1.47
N ASP A 34 -18.38 9.27 0.93
CA ASP A 34 -18.14 9.63 -0.46
C ASP A 34 -16.65 9.70 -0.81
N ARG A 35 -15.81 10.13 0.13
CA ARG A 35 -14.37 10.22 -0.05
C ARG A 35 -13.73 8.84 -0.20
N GLN A 36 -14.19 7.87 0.59
CA GLN A 36 -13.79 6.48 0.41
C GLN A 36 -14.25 5.91 -0.94
N ALA A 37 -15.47 6.25 -1.40
CA ALA A 37 -15.97 5.83 -2.71
C ALA A 37 -15.09 6.39 -3.84
N GLU A 38 -14.72 7.68 -3.76
CA GLU A 38 -13.81 8.33 -4.70
C GLU A 38 -12.43 7.65 -4.71
N TYR A 39 -11.89 7.35 -3.53
CA TYR A 39 -10.59 6.70 -3.39
C TYR A 39 -10.58 5.26 -3.95
N ILE A 40 -11.60 4.47 -3.66
CA ILE A 40 -11.78 3.12 -4.23
C ILE A 40 -11.79 3.20 -5.75
N LYS A 41 -12.61 4.10 -6.31
CA LYS A 41 -12.70 4.31 -7.76
C LYS A 41 -11.36 4.73 -8.36
N ALA A 42 -10.65 5.66 -7.72
CA ALA A 42 -9.33 6.10 -8.16
C ALA A 42 -8.33 4.94 -8.22
N ILE A 43 -8.26 4.10 -7.17
CA ILE A 43 -7.37 2.93 -7.15
C ILE A 43 -7.74 1.93 -8.25
N GLN A 44 -9.02 1.71 -8.51
CA GLN A 44 -9.46 0.77 -9.55
C GLN A 44 -9.09 1.26 -10.95
N GLN A 45 -9.20 2.56 -11.22
CA GLN A 45 -9.07 3.14 -12.55
C GLN A 45 -7.67 3.63 -12.91
N SER A 46 -6.79 3.88 -11.93
CA SER A 46 -5.47 4.47 -12.16
C SER A 46 -4.36 3.54 -11.73
N ASP A 47 -3.20 3.62 -12.39
CA ASP A 47 -2.01 2.83 -12.05
C ASP A 47 -1.33 3.36 -10.78
N GLN A 48 -1.46 4.65 -10.50
CA GLN A 48 -0.92 5.30 -9.31
C GLN A 48 -1.96 6.22 -8.68
N VAL A 49 -2.05 6.19 -7.35
CA VAL A 49 -2.97 7.03 -6.57
C VAL A 49 -2.26 7.53 -5.31
N ILE A 50 -2.51 8.76 -4.95
CA ILE A 50 -2.08 9.34 -3.67
C ILE A 50 -3.31 9.51 -2.78
N GLY A 51 -3.33 8.85 -1.62
CA GLY A 51 -4.30 9.06 -0.56
C GLY A 51 -3.66 9.82 0.58
N CYS A 52 -4.00 11.08 0.77
CA CYS A 52 -3.43 11.91 1.82
C CYS A 52 -4.50 12.43 2.79
N GLY A 53 -4.09 12.84 3.98
CA GLY A 53 -4.96 13.39 5.01
C GLY A 53 -5.12 12.48 6.23
N TYR A 54 -6.06 12.84 7.08
CA TYR A 54 -6.20 12.34 8.45
C TYR A 54 -6.12 10.82 8.60
N SER A 55 -5.47 10.38 9.67
CA SER A 55 -5.44 8.98 10.11
C SER A 55 -6.85 8.50 10.49
N GLY A 56 -7.09 7.20 10.41
CA GLY A 56 -8.40 6.61 10.74
C GLY A 56 -9.48 6.77 9.68
N THR A 57 -9.14 7.22 8.47
CA THR A 57 -10.08 7.37 7.33
C THR A 57 -10.17 6.14 6.43
N GLY A 58 -9.46 5.04 6.77
CA GLY A 58 -9.54 3.77 6.07
C GLY A 58 -8.60 3.61 4.86
N LYS A 59 -7.67 4.53 4.60
CA LYS A 59 -6.75 4.49 3.43
C LYS A 59 -6.04 3.16 3.28
N SER A 60 -5.33 2.72 4.31
CA SER A 60 -4.54 1.48 4.28
C SER A 60 -5.42 0.23 4.21
N TYR A 61 -6.58 0.23 4.88
CA TYR A 61 -7.58 -0.85 4.80
C TYR A 61 -8.11 -1.02 3.38
N ILE A 62 -8.54 0.07 2.74
CA ILE A 62 -9.07 0.07 1.38
C ILE A 62 -8.01 -0.43 0.40
N ALA A 63 -6.78 0.11 0.47
CA ALA A 63 -5.70 -0.29 -0.41
C ALA A 63 -5.36 -1.78 -0.26
N ALA A 64 -5.27 -2.29 0.98
CA ALA A 64 -4.98 -3.69 1.27
C ALA A 64 -6.09 -4.62 0.78
N THR A 65 -7.37 -4.25 0.97
CA THR A 65 -8.51 -5.04 0.50
C THR A 65 -8.55 -5.12 -1.04
N ILE A 66 -8.29 -4.01 -1.74
CA ILE A 66 -8.23 -4.03 -3.21
C ILE A 66 -7.04 -4.88 -3.68
N ALA A 67 -5.87 -4.76 -3.04
CA ALA A 67 -4.71 -5.58 -3.35
C ALA A 67 -5.01 -7.07 -3.17
N ALA A 68 -5.68 -7.46 -2.07
CA ALA A 68 -6.10 -8.82 -1.81
C ALA A 68 -7.05 -9.36 -2.90
N ASN A 69 -8.07 -8.57 -3.27
CA ASN A 69 -9.00 -8.95 -4.34
C ASN A 69 -8.29 -9.13 -5.69
N MET A 70 -7.40 -8.20 -6.06
CA MET A 70 -6.62 -8.31 -7.31
C MET A 70 -5.69 -9.53 -7.30
N TYR A 71 -5.11 -9.87 -6.14
CA TYR A 71 -4.26 -11.05 -5.96
C TYR A 71 -5.07 -12.34 -6.14
N VAL A 72 -6.24 -12.45 -5.53
CA VAL A 72 -7.17 -13.59 -5.70
C VAL A 72 -7.60 -13.75 -7.15
N MET A 73 -7.92 -12.63 -7.82
CA MET A 73 -8.31 -12.62 -9.24
C MET A 73 -7.13 -12.84 -10.21
N ARG A 74 -5.91 -13.01 -9.69
CA ARG A 74 -4.68 -13.16 -10.49
C ARG A 74 -4.43 -12.02 -11.48
N GLN A 75 -4.86 -10.81 -11.11
CA GLN A 75 -4.60 -9.59 -11.87
C GLN A 75 -3.19 -9.04 -11.57
N ILE A 76 -2.64 -9.42 -10.43
CA ILE A 76 -1.28 -9.15 -9.98
C ILE A 76 -0.64 -10.44 -9.48
N ASP A 77 0.69 -10.52 -9.57
CA ASP A 77 1.47 -11.64 -9.06
C ASP A 77 1.96 -11.42 -7.63
N ARG A 78 2.06 -10.16 -7.20
CA ARG A 78 2.69 -9.78 -5.95
C ARG A 78 1.97 -8.63 -5.25
N ILE A 79 1.98 -8.68 -3.91
CA ILE A 79 1.63 -7.55 -3.04
C ILE A 79 2.90 -7.13 -2.31
N ILE A 80 3.27 -5.85 -2.40
CA ILE A 80 4.45 -5.30 -1.75
C ILE A 80 4.00 -4.19 -0.80
N ILE A 81 4.34 -4.36 0.46
CA ILE A 81 4.04 -3.40 1.53
C ILE A 81 5.35 -2.74 1.92
N THR A 82 5.38 -1.42 1.82
CA THR A 82 6.56 -0.64 2.21
C THR A 82 6.18 0.57 3.06
N ARG A 83 7.09 0.93 3.95
CA ARG A 83 7.01 2.14 4.77
C ARG A 83 8.40 2.76 4.88
N PRO A 84 8.51 4.07 5.08
CA PRO A 84 9.78 4.71 5.43
C PRO A 84 10.28 4.20 6.78
N ASN A 85 11.60 4.12 6.93
CA ASN A 85 12.21 3.83 8.20
C ASN A 85 12.16 5.09 9.08
N VAL A 86 11.14 5.23 9.88
CA VAL A 86 11.15 6.25 10.93
C VAL A 86 11.85 5.65 12.13
N SER A 87 12.99 6.22 12.49
CA SER A 87 13.59 5.98 13.80
C SER A 87 12.74 6.67 14.86
N VAL A 88 11.63 6.04 15.25
CA VAL A 88 10.85 6.50 16.39
C VAL A 88 11.67 6.18 17.63
N GLY A 89 12.42 7.19 18.10
CA GLY A 89 13.20 7.13 19.31
C GLY A 89 14.46 6.23 19.24
N LYS A 90 15.41 6.46 20.12
CA LYS A 90 16.65 5.70 20.30
C LYS A 90 16.46 4.25 20.76
N GLU A 91 15.25 3.68 20.68
CA GLU A 91 14.85 2.51 21.47
C GLU A 91 14.57 1.22 20.70
N LEU A 92 14.67 1.19 19.37
CA LEU A 92 14.83 -0.09 18.70
C LEU A 92 16.30 -0.53 18.82
N GLY A 93 16.72 -0.79 20.07
CA GLY A 93 17.95 -1.49 20.36
C GLY A 93 18.05 -2.75 19.49
N PHE A 94 19.23 -3.32 19.40
CA PHE A 94 19.60 -4.52 18.66
C PHE A 94 18.57 -5.66 18.82
N PHE A 95 17.41 -5.57 18.15
CA PHE A 95 16.53 -6.71 18.00
C PHE A 95 17.25 -7.73 17.11
N LYS A 96 17.50 -8.92 17.64
CA LYS A 96 17.94 -10.08 16.87
C LYS A 96 16.82 -10.44 15.89
N GLY A 97 17.14 -10.69 14.63
CA GLY A 97 16.17 -11.10 13.61
C GLY A 97 16.51 -10.56 12.23
N THR A 98 15.80 -11.08 11.22
CA THR A 98 15.89 -10.60 9.83
C THR A 98 15.33 -9.17 9.70
N ILE A 99 15.62 -8.52 8.59
CA ILE A 99 15.06 -7.19 8.28
C ILE A 99 13.52 -7.25 8.23
N GLU A 100 12.99 -8.32 7.68
CA GLU A 100 11.54 -8.56 7.58
C GLU A 100 10.90 -8.74 8.96
N GLU A 101 11.52 -9.52 9.85
CA GLU A 101 11.04 -9.69 11.23
C GLU A 101 11.02 -8.39 12.02
N LYS A 102 12.00 -7.52 11.79
CA LYS A 102 12.05 -6.18 12.40
C LYS A 102 11.02 -5.23 11.81
N PHE A 103 10.69 -5.39 10.54
CA PHE A 103 9.74 -4.54 9.83
C PHE A 103 8.28 -4.98 10.02
N ALA A 104 8.04 -6.28 10.30
CA ALA A 104 6.70 -6.84 10.46
C ALA A 104 5.79 -6.05 11.41
N PRO A 105 6.21 -5.61 12.62
CA PRO A 105 5.36 -4.82 13.51
C PRO A 105 4.81 -3.55 12.87
N TRP A 106 5.58 -2.90 12.00
CA TRP A 106 5.18 -1.68 11.31
C TRP A 106 4.17 -1.91 10.18
N ALA A 107 4.18 -3.11 9.60
CA ALA A 107 3.26 -3.52 8.55
C ALA A 107 2.02 -4.26 9.09
N MET A 108 1.96 -4.53 10.40
CA MET A 108 0.87 -5.29 11.03
C MET A 108 -0.53 -4.81 10.63
N PRO A 109 -0.85 -3.50 10.62
CA PRO A 109 -2.19 -3.06 10.26
C PRO A 109 -2.63 -3.51 8.85
N ILE A 110 -1.70 -3.54 7.89
CA ILE A 110 -1.97 -4.01 6.53
C ILE A 110 -1.99 -5.54 6.48
N LEU A 111 -1.08 -6.20 7.19
CA LEU A 111 -1.04 -7.67 7.28
C LEU A 111 -2.32 -8.25 7.92
N GLU A 112 -2.87 -7.59 8.93
CA GLU A 112 -4.13 -7.99 9.55
C GLU A 112 -5.27 -7.97 8.54
N VAL A 113 -5.37 -6.92 7.72
CA VAL A 113 -6.33 -6.85 6.63
C VAL A 113 -6.10 -7.96 5.61
N LEU A 114 -4.86 -8.20 5.19
CA LEU A 114 -4.57 -9.30 4.26
C LEU A 114 -4.92 -10.67 4.86
N ASN A 115 -4.65 -10.89 6.15
CA ASN A 115 -5.02 -12.13 6.84
C ASN A 115 -6.54 -12.30 6.93
N GLU A 116 -7.28 -11.23 7.16
CA GLU A 116 -8.75 -11.23 7.16
C GLU A 116 -9.32 -11.57 5.77
N GLN A 117 -8.75 -10.98 4.71
CA GLN A 117 -9.26 -11.09 3.35
C GLN A 117 -8.83 -12.38 2.65
N LEU A 118 -7.59 -12.81 2.82
CA LEU A 118 -6.99 -13.95 2.12
C LEU A 118 -6.94 -15.22 2.98
N GLY A 119 -7.02 -15.06 4.30
CA GLY A 119 -6.73 -16.11 5.26
C GLY A 119 -5.22 -16.23 5.57
N LYS A 120 -4.93 -16.51 6.85
CA LYS A 120 -3.56 -16.54 7.39
C LYS A 120 -2.62 -17.48 6.63
N GLY A 121 -3.09 -18.67 6.27
CA GLY A 121 -2.29 -19.65 5.54
C GLY A 121 -1.87 -19.19 4.13
N VAL A 122 -2.74 -18.44 3.43
CA VAL A 122 -2.42 -17.85 2.13
C VAL A 122 -1.37 -16.76 2.28
N VAL A 123 -1.51 -15.90 3.29
CA VAL A 123 -0.54 -14.82 3.56
C VAL A 123 0.82 -15.40 3.93
N GLU A 124 0.89 -16.37 4.84
CA GLU A 124 2.15 -17.03 5.24
C GLU A 124 2.84 -17.70 4.04
N THR A 125 2.06 -18.41 3.21
CA THR A 125 2.58 -19.04 1.99
C THR A 125 3.05 -17.98 0.99
N GLY A 126 2.28 -16.91 0.82
CA GLY A 126 2.64 -15.79 -0.05
C GLY A 126 3.92 -15.09 0.39
N MET A 127 4.11 -14.88 1.68
CA MET A 127 5.36 -14.33 2.25
C MET A 127 6.54 -15.28 2.02
N LYS A 128 6.38 -16.56 2.29
CA LYS A 128 7.42 -17.58 2.07
C LYS A 128 7.86 -17.67 0.60
N ASN A 129 6.92 -17.51 -0.33
CA ASN A 129 7.18 -17.59 -1.77
C ASN A 129 7.57 -16.24 -2.39
N GLY A 130 7.56 -15.15 -1.62
CA GLY A 130 7.86 -13.80 -2.12
C GLY A 130 6.74 -13.16 -2.95
N ASN A 131 5.51 -13.71 -2.91
CA ASN A 131 4.33 -13.11 -3.53
C ASN A 131 3.70 -12.01 -2.65
N ILE A 132 3.88 -12.10 -1.33
CA ILE A 132 3.55 -11.05 -0.38
C ILE A 132 4.86 -10.64 0.28
N GLU A 133 5.25 -9.40 0.12
CA GLU A 133 6.55 -8.92 0.56
C GLU A 133 6.41 -7.71 1.49
N LEU A 134 7.12 -7.78 2.61
CA LEU A 134 7.33 -6.65 3.51
C LEU A 134 8.72 -6.10 3.25
N ALA A 135 8.81 -4.95 2.62
CA ALA A 135 10.07 -4.36 2.23
C ALA A 135 10.23 -2.95 2.80
N PRO A 136 11.12 -2.73 3.77
CA PRO A 136 11.50 -1.38 4.17
C PRO A 136 11.92 -0.56 2.96
N LEU A 137 11.53 0.70 2.91
CA LEU A 137 11.81 1.55 1.74
C LEU A 137 13.30 1.62 1.39
N SER A 138 14.16 1.55 2.40
CA SER A 138 15.63 1.52 2.24
C SER A 138 16.15 0.32 1.44
N THR A 139 15.44 -0.82 1.48
CA THR A 139 15.83 -2.06 0.76
C THR A 139 15.40 -2.07 -0.70
N MET A 140 14.66 -1.06 -1.15
CA MET A 140 14.16 -0.98 -2.52
C MET A 140 15.18 -0.41 -3.52
N ARG A 141 16.30 0.12 -3.03
CA ARG A 141 17.35 0.66 -3.90
C ARG A 141 17.92 -0.43 -4.82
N GLY A 142 18.03 -0.14 -6.12
CA GLY A 142 18.54 -1.08 -7.13
C GLY A 142 17.52 -2.11 -7.63
N ARG A 143 16.31 -2.13 -7.11
CA ARG A 143 15.21 -3.01 -7.54
C ARG A 143 14.35 -2.32 -8.59
N SER A 144 13.65 -3.12 -9.39
CA SER A 144 12.53 -2.69 -10.24
C SER A 144 11.35 -3.60 -9.98
N PHE A 145 10.16 -3.01 -9.93
CA PHE A 145 8.92 -3.73 -9.64
C PHE A 145 8.10 -3.89 -10.93
N LYS A 146 7.46 -5.03 -11.07
CA LYS A 146 6.54 -5.34 -12.16
C LYS A 146 5.47 -6.32 -11.68
N ASP A 147 4.32 -6.29 -12.32
CA ASP A 147 3.20 -7.21 -12.07
C ASP A 147 2.81 -7.23 -10.58
N ALA A 148 2.77 -6.06 -9.93
CA ALA A 148 2.63 -5.93 -8.48
C ALA A 148 1.64 -4.83 -8.08
N PHE A 149 0.98 -5.05 -6.94
CA PHE A 149 0.32 -4.00 -6.18
C PHE A 149 1.25 -3.54 -5.05
N ILE A 150 1.59 -2.27 -5.02
CA ILE A 150 2.56 -1.71 -4.09
C ILE A 150 1.86 -0.67 -3.21
N ILE A 151 1.94 -0.86 -1.90
CA ILE A 151 1.41 0.07 -0.90
C ILE A 151 2.60 0.73 -0.21
N LEU A 152 2.80 2.02 -0.44
CA LEU A 152 3.68 2.85 0.37
C LEU A 152 2.84 3.56 1.43
N ASP A 153 2.92 3.07 2.66
CA ASP A 153 2.19 3.62 3.80
C ASP A 153 3.06 4.57 4.63
N GLU A 154 2.44 5.51 5.38
CA GLU A 154 3.13 6.54 6.17
C GLU A 154 4.14 7.38 5.36
N SER A 155 3.80 7.64 4.12
CA SER A 155 4.71 8.29 3.15
C SER A 155 5.08 9.75 3.52
N GLN A 156 4.36 10.40 4.44
CA GLN A 156 4.76 11.69 5.00
C GLN A 156 6.14 11.66 5.66
N ASN A 157 6.55 10.48 6.12
CA ASN A 157 7.83 10.27 6.77
C ASN A 157 8.97 9.90 5.79
N THR A 158 8.73 9.97 4.48
CA THR A 158 9.78 9.89 3.47
C THR A 158 10.44 11.24 3.27
N ASN A 159 11.74 11.26 3.04
CA ASN A 159 12.40 12.42 2.48
C ASN A 159 12.31 12.44 0.94
N ILE A 160 12.76 13.55 0.31
CA ILE A 160 12.66 13.73 -1.14
C ILE A 160 13.48 12.69 -1.91
N ALA A 161 14.64 12.27 -1.40
CA ALA A 161 15.50 11.30 -2.06
C ALA A 161 14.87 9.90 -2.03
N GLU A 162 14.24 9.52 -0.91
CA GLU A 162 13.55 8.24 -0.74
C GLU A 162 12.33 8.12 -1.66
N ILE A 163 11.45 9.14 -1.68
CA ILE A 163 10.25 9.10 -2.53
C ILE A 163 10.60 9.14 -4.02
N LYS A 164 11.63 9.90 -4.40
CA LYS A 164 12.16 9.90 -5.77
C LYS A 164 12.70 8.53 -6.14
N MET A 165 13.51 7.92 -5.27
CA MET A 165 14.04 6.58 -5.46
C MET A 165 12.91 5.58 -5.65
N PHE A 166 11.89 5.60 -4.82
CA PHE A 166 10.73 4.71 -4.88
C PHE A 166 9.98 4.85 -6.22
N LEU A 167 9.52 6.04 -6.55
CA LEU A 167 8.69 6.28 -7.75
C LEU A 167 9.42 5.95 -9.06
N THR A 168 10.75 6.09 -9.10
CA THR A 168 11.55 5.74 -10.29
C THR A 168 11.84 4.24 -10.44
N ARG A 169 11.35 3.39 -9.54
CA ARG A 169 11.49 1.91 -9.57
C ARG A 169 10.23 1.19 -10.05
N ILE A 170 9.14 1.94 -10.21
CA ILE A 170 7.87 1.39 -10.66
C ILE A 170 7.98 1.03 -12.13
N GLY A 171 7.77 -0.23 -12.44
CA GLY A 171 7.80 -0.77 -13.80
C GLY A 171 6.41 -1.06 -14.34
N LYS A 172 6.34 -1.94 -15.36
CA LYS A 172 5.08 -2.26 -16.03
C LYS A 172 4.13 -3.08 -15.14
N ASN A 173 2.84 -2.90 -15.38
CA ASN A 173 1.75 -3.62 -14.69
C ASN A 173 1.83 -3.47 -13.16
N CYS A 174 2.25 -2.31 -12.67
CA CYS A 174 2.22 -2.00 -11.25
C CYS A 174 1.03 -1.09 -10.96
N LYS A 175 0.34 -1.42 -9.89
CA LYS A 175 -0.59 -0.51 -9.23
C LYS A 175 0.05 -0.01 -7.95
N VAL A 176 0.12 1.31 -7.79
CA VAL A 176 0.83 1.95 -6.67
C VAL A 176 -0.11 2.83 -5.90
N VAL A 177 -0.17 2.60 -4.61
CA VAL A 177 -0.92 3.44 -3.68
C VAL A 177 0.06 4.05 -2.69
N VAL A 178 0.08 5.39 -2.65
CA VAL A 178 0.91 6.16 -1.73
C VAL A 178 0.01 6.79 -0.69
N ASN A 179 0.08 6.29 0.54
CA ASN A 179 -0.73 6.76 1.67
C ASN A 179 0.10 7.56 2.67
N GLY A 180 -0.48 8.61 3.22
CA GLY A 180 0.14 9.36 4.30
C GLY A 180 -0.71 10.51 4.83
N ASP A 181 -0.24 11.10 5.92
CA ASP A 181 -0.83 12.29 6.54
C ASP A 181 0.22 13.38 6.68
N ILE A 182 0.13 14.41 5.84
CA ILE A 182 1.13 15.50 5.82
C ILE A 182 1.25 16.20 7.17
N LYS A 183 0.17 16.25 7.95
CA LYS A 183 0.14 16.89 9.26
C LYS A 183 0.87 16.08 10.34
N GLN A 184 0.95 14.74 10.15
CA GLN A 184 1.60 13.81 11.08
C GLN A 184 3.04 13.45 10.64
N SER A 185 3.78 14.39 10.06
CA SER A 185 5.15 14.15 9.65
C SER A 185 6.11 14.20 10.84
N ASP A 186 6.79 13.09 11.11
CA ASP A 186 7.80 12.97 12.18
C ASP A 186 9.19 13.47 11.75
N ILE A 187 9.38 13.76 10.46
CA ILE A 187 10.67 14.21 9.94
C ILE A 187 10.79 15.73 10.01
N LYS A 188 12.02 16.21 10.35
CA LYS A 188 12.33 17.64 10.39
C LYS A 188 12.51 18.28 9.00
N GLU A 189 12.71 17.46 7.98
CA GLU A 189 12.91 17.88 6.60
C GLU A 189 11.58 18.01 5.87
N GLN A 190 11.61 18.58 4.67
CA GLN A 190 10.42 18.60 3.81
C GLN A 190 9.97 17.18 3.46
N SER A 191 8.74 16.87 3.79
CA SER A 191 8.12 15.57 3.49
C SER A 191 8.14 15.27 1.99
N GLY A 192 8.57 14.04 1.65
CA GLY A 192 8.53 13.53 0.29
C GLY A 192 7.11 13.48 -0.27
N LEU A 193 6.12 13.15 0.57
CA LEU A 193 4.70 13.17 0.19
C LEU A 193 4.26 14.57 -0.25
N SER A 194 4.51 15.59 0.57
CA SER A 194 4.22 16.99 0.20
C SER A 194 4.88 17.36 -1.11
N LYS A 195 6.13 16.93 -1.32
CA LYS A 195 6.87 17.23 -2.53
C LYS A 195 6.27 16.61 -3.78
N ILE A 196 5.87 15.34 -3.73
CA ILE A 196 5.27 14.68 -4.92
C ILE A 196 3.89 15.24 -5.24
N ILE A 197 3.09 15.59 -4.23
CA ILE A 197 1.80 16.28 -4.44
C ILE A 197 2.02 17.61 -5.15
N HIS A 198 2.99 18.41 -4.69
CA HIS A 198 3.36 19.67 -5.35
C HIS A 198 3.82 19.46 -6.80
N LEU A 199 4.68 18.46 -7.04
CA LEU A 199 5.18 18.15 -8.38
C LEU A 199 4.07 17.68 -9.30
N ALA A 200 3.16 16.82 -8.82
CA ALA A 200 2.03 16.33 -9.60
C ALA A 200 1.13 17.50 -10.05
N LYS A 201 0.79 18.40 -9.13
CA LYS A 201 -0.01 19.61 -9.46
C LYS A 201 0.74 20.54 -10.40
N LYS A 202 2.02 20.83 -10.14
CA LYS A 202 2.83 21.77 -10.95
C LYS A 202 3.04 21.30 -12.38
N HIS A 203 3.24 20.02 -12.59
CA HIS A 203 3.56 19.44 -13.90
C HIS A 203 2.37 18.73 -14.54
N ALA A 204 1.16 18.88 -13.99
CA ALA A 204 -0.07 18.24 -14.48
C ALA A 204 0.11 16.74 -14.72
N ILE A 205 0.79 16.05 -13.80
CA ILE A 205 0.95 14.59 -13.87
C ILE A 205 -0.42 13.99 -13.58
N ASP A 206 -0.89 13.10 -14.45
CA ASP A 206 -2.22 12.47 -14.35
C ASP A 206 -2.23 11.37 -13.27
N ILE A 207 -2.22 11.80 -12.01
CA ILE A 207 -2.30 10.95 -10.83
C ILE A 207 -3.43 11.47 -9.94
N PRO A 208 -4.46 10.67 -9.63
CA PRO A 208 -5.47 11.05 -8.65
C PRO A 208 -4.85 11.31 -7.28
N ILE A 209 -5.20 12.43 -6.68
CA ILE A 209 -4.82 12.82 -5.32
C ILE A 209 -6.11 12.96 -4.53
N ILE A 210 -6.36 12.03 -3.63
CA ILE A 210 -7.55 12.00 -2.80
C ILE A 210 -7.18 12.50 -1.40
N GLU A 211 -7.74 13.64 -1.02
CA GLU A 211 -7.46 14.28 0.25
C GLU A 211 -8.59 14.02 1.24
N PHE A 212 -8.31 13.21 2.25
CA PHE A 212 -9.23 12.88 3.35
C PHE A 212 -9.23 13.99 4.38
N GLN A 213 -10.42 14.42 4.74
CA GLN A 213 -10.65 15.46 5.74
C GLN A 213 -11.02 14.84 7.10
N ILE A 214 -11.16 15.67 8.13
CA ILE A 214 -11.50 15.24 9.47
C ILE A 214 -12.90 14.58 9.52
N GLU A 215 -13.81 15.00 8.65
CA GLU A 215 -15.15 14.45 8.51
C GLU A 215 -15.15 13.02 7.96
N ASP A 216 -14.07 12.63 7.26
CA ASP A 216 -13.92 11.30 6.65
C ASP A 216 -13.42 10.23 7.64
N ILE A 217 -13.14 10.61 8.89
CA ILE A 217 -12.69 9.70 9.93
C ILE A 217 -13.80 8.72 10.28
N VAL A 218 -13.48 7.42 10.16
CA VAL A 218 -14.41 6.29 10.40
C VAL A 218 -14.08 5.53 11.70
N ARG A 219 -13.54 6.25 12.67
CA ARG A 219 -13.31 5.77 14.03
C ARG A 219 -14.53 6.01 14.92
N SER A 220 -14.50 5.53 16.20
CA SER A 220 -15.52 5.84 17.17
C SER A 220 -15.64 7.35 17.41
N ASP A 221 -16.83 7.82 17.79
CA ASP A 221 -17.11 9.23 18.01
C ASP A 221 -16.12 9.86 19.00
N ILE A 222 -15.83 9.17 20.10
CA ILE A 222 -14.86 9.64 21.09
C ILE A 222 -13.43 9.79 20.52
N CYS A 223 -13.00 8.88 19.63
CA CYS A 223 -11.70 9.00 18.98
C CYS A 223 -11.66 10.22 18.05
N ARG A 224 -12.74 10.47 17.34
CA ARG A 224 -12.89 11.65 16.48
C ARG A 224 -12.88 12.95 17.31
N GLU A 225 -13.58 12.98 18.45
CA GLU A 225 -13.57 14.13 19.36
C GLU A 225 -12.15 14.45 19.86
N TRP A 226 -11.37 13.43 20.23
CA TRP A 226 -9.96 13.63 20.60
C TRP A 226 -9.12 14.21 19.48
N ILE A 227 -9.30 13.74 18.24
CA ILE A 227 -8.56 14.26 17.08
C ILE A 227 -8.91 15.73 16.87
N ILE A 228 -10.20 16.09 16.93
CA ILE A 228 -10.66 17.48 16.80
C ILE A 228 -10.07 18.35 17.91
N ALA A 229 -10.06 17.86 19.16
CA ALA A 229 -9.51 18.60 20.29
C ALA A 229 -8.01 18.88 20.11
N PHE A 230 -7.21 17.87 19.74
CA PHE A 230 -5.78 18.05 19.49
C PHE A 230 -5.51 19.03 18.34
N GLU A 231 -6.25 18.91 17.24
CA GLU A 231 -6.14 19.84 16.11
C GLU A 231 -6.47 21.29 16.51
N SER A 232 -7.47 21.51 17.38
CA SER A 232 -7.86 22.84 17.85
C SER A 232 -6.77 23.52 18.69
N GLU A 233 -5.95 22.73 19.36
CA GLU A 233 -4.82 23.18 20.17
C GLU A 233 -3.50 23.23 19.39
N GLY A 234 -3.50 22.79 18.13
CA GLY A 234 -2.30 22.77 17.29
C GLY A 234 -1.27 21.69 17.69
N ILE A 235 -1.78 20.59 18.27
CA ILE A 235 -1.00 19.45 18.77
C ILE A 235 -1.14 18.26 17.81
#